data_fce52a3c865945d60a283d9e1ff5cf6a
#
_entry.id   fce52a3c865945d60a283d9e1ff5cf6a
#
_cell.length_a   1.000
_cell.length_b   1.000
_cell.length_c   1.000
_cell.angle_alpha   90.00
_cell.angle_beta   90.00
_cell.angle_gamma   90.00
#
_symmetry.space_group_name_H-M   'P 1'
#
loop_
_entity.id
_entity.type
_entity.pdbx_description
1 polymer ?
#
loop_
_entity_poly.entity_id
_entity_poly.type
_entity_poly.pdbx_seq_one_letter_code
_entity_poly.pdbx_strand_id
1 'polypeptide(L)'
;MRIALVASPFLPVPPRAYAGTERVIEVLAAGLHRRGHAVTLFAPGDSRVECELVPTIDRSLWSRPDSPEDPQPFFELTRARVWRERERFDVIHSHLEAHGFQFARHCPTPVVSTLHGRLDLPGLPELIAEFSEIPLVSVSDNQRRWYPQANWVATVHHGLALESMTHSDRPGGYLALVGRLSPEKGIAEAVQLARQVGLPLRVAAKQRSPEEQRLYREVLEPAVREGVAEYLGEIGPPERDALYAGALATLMLGAWPEPFGLVAIESLAAGTPVIARKAGALPEIIEHGVDGFLVDDVIEASLAIDRVRSLDRGRIRERALARFSADCMVDAYERVYRRVVEDARARRDGDPWLARRAQSSGRPTSTGSGSVSAPGSVVAPVTGSGSSPRPPSISGVQCESSR
;
A
#
# COMPACT_ATOMS: atom_id res chain seq x y z
N MET A 1 -17.12 -9.78 -11.78
CA MET A 1 -17.02 -10.26 -10.40
C MET A 1 -17.48 -9.16 -9.45
N ARG A 2 -17.95 -9.53 -8.25
CA ARG A 2 -18.20 -8.62 -7.15
C ARG A 2 -16.97 -8.60 -6.26
N ILE A 3 -16.30 -7.46 -6.19
CA ILE A 3 -14.97 -7.33 -5.58
C ILE A 3 -15.04 -6.31 -4.46
N ALA A 4 -14.63 -6.68 -3.24
CA ALA A 4 -14.38 -5.74 -2.16
C ALA A 4 -12.89 -5.38 -2.14
N LEU A 5 -12.56 -4.10 -2.16
CA LEU A 5 -11.24 -3.57 -1.86
C LEU A 5 -11.27 -2.94 -0.47
N VAL A 6 -10.29 -3.26 0.38
CA VAL A 6 -10.27 -2.82 1.78
C VAL A 6 -9.00 -1.98 2.03
N ALA A 7 -9.18 -0.67 2.16
CA ALA A 7 -8.11 0.29 2.43
C ALA A 7 -7.89 0.50 3.93
N SER A 8 -6.71 1.02 4.29
CA SER A 8 -6.36 1.39 5.66
C SER A 8 -7.20 2.57 6.16
N PRO A 9 -7.36 2.74 7.49
CA PRO A 9 -8.09 3.89 8.05
C PRO A 9 -7.26 5.19 8.04
N PHE A 10 -6.00 5.18 7.60
CA PHE A 10 -5.09 6.30 7.77
C PHE A 10 -5.38 7.48 6.84
N LEU A 11 -5.61 7.22 5.57
CA LEU A 11 -5.76 8.26 4.53
C LEU A 11 -6.98 8.01 3.65
N PRO A 12 -7.56 9.05 3.03
CA PRO A 12 -8.62 8.88 2.05
C PRO A 12 -8.07 8.30 0.74
N VAL A 13 -8.95 7.72 -0.07
CA VAL A 13 -8.67 7.22 -1.42
C VAL A 13 -9.45 8.09 -2.43
N PRO A 14 -8.78 8.82 -3.37
CA PRO A 14 -7.34 9.06 -3.42
C PRO A 14 -6.84 9.94 -2.27
N PRO A 15 -5.54 9.90 -1.96
CA PRO A 15 -4.98 10.76 -0.93
C PRO A 15 -4.88 12.20 -1.43
N ARG A 16 -5.04 13.19 -0.51
CA ARG A 16 -4.92 14.61 -0.85
C ARG A 16 -3.49 15.06 -1.12
N ALA A 17 -2.53 14.32 -0.57
CA ALA A 17 -1.11 14.60 -0.66
C ALA A 17 -0.36 13.31 -1.03
N TYR A 18 0.99 13.32 -1.01
CA TYR A 18 1.77 12.15 -1.38
C TYR A 18 1.52 10.96 -0.44
N ALA A 19 0.97 9.88 -1.01
CA ALA A 19 0.83 8.57 -0.38
C ALA A 19 0.83 7.48 -1.47
N GLY A 20 1.54 6.38 -1.25
CA GLY A 20 1.72 5.35 -2.28
C GLY A 20 0.55 4.39 -2.37
N THR A 21 0.22 3.74 -1.27
CA THR A 21 -0.77 2.66 -1.20
C THR A 21 -2.17 3.12 -1.65
N GLU A 22 -2.62 4.25 -1.15
CA GLU A 22 -3.96 4.77 -1.45
C GLU A 22 -4.11 5.15 -2.93
N ARG A 23 -3.04 5.64 -3.57
CA ARG A 23 -3.02 5.91 -5.03
C ARG A 23 -3.12 4.62 -5.83
N VAL A 24 -2.43 3.57 -5.40
CA VAL A 24 -2.50 2.26 -6.05
C VAL A 24 -3.90 1.66 -5.90
N ILE A 25 -4.52 1.78 -4.72
CA ILE A 25 -5.89 1.30 -4.48
C ILE A 25 -6.89 2.07 -5.36
N GLU A 26 -6.75 3.38 -5.46
CA GLU A 26 -7.61 4.21 -6.33
C GLU A 26 -7.52 3.76 -7.78
N VAL A 27 -6.30 3.64 -8.32
CA VAL A 27 -6.07 3.21 -9.70
C VAL A 27 -6.62 1.80 -9.95
N LEU A 28 -6.44 0.88 -8.99
CA LEU A 28 -6.98 -0.47 -9.08
C LEU A 28 -8.51 -0.47 -9.07
N ALA A 29 -9.12 0.28 -8.14
CA ALA A 29 -10.58 0.38 -8.03
C ALA A 29 -11.21 0.94 -9.31
N ALA A 30 -10.68 2.05 -9.83
CA ALA A 30 -11.13 2.68 -11.06
C ALA A 30 -10.95 1.76 -12.28
N GLY A 31 -9.79 1.09 -12.38
CA GLY A 31 -9.50 0.17 -13.48
C GLY A 31 -10.44 -1.04 -13.50
N LEU A 32 -10.67 -1.68 -12.37
CA LEU A 32 -11.61 -2.79 -12.24
C LEU A 32 -13.06 -2.35 -12.53
N HIS A 33 -13.46 -1.17 -12.03
CA HIS A 33 -14.81 -0.62 -12.28
C HIS A 33 -15.04 -0.37 -13.77
N ARG A 34 -14.09 0.28 -14.47
CA ARG A 34 -14.16 0.51 -15.94
C ARG A 34 -14.24 -0.78 -16.74
N ARG A 35 -13.71 -1.90 -16.23
CA ARG A 35 -13.81 -3.24 -16.85
C ARG A 35 -15.11 -3.98 -16.52
N GLY A 36 -16.05 -3.32 -15.87
CA GLY A 36 -17.40 -3.85 -15.60
C GLY A 36 -17.49 -4.78 -14.39
N HIS A 37 -16.48 -4.76 -13.48
CA HIS A 37 -16.63 -5.42 -12.19
C HIS A 37 -17.50 -4.59 -11.25
N ALA A 38 -18.30 -5.24 -10.41
CA ALA A 38 -19.00 -4.60 -9.30
C ALA A 38 -18.00 -4.42 -8.15
N VAL A 39 -17.39 -3.25 -8.09
CA VAL A 39 -16.34 -2.91 -7.10
C VAL A 39 -16.96 -2.12 -5.96
N THR A 40 -16.69 -2.54 -4.73
CA THR A 40 -17.01 -1.81 -3.50
C THR A 40 -15.71 -1.52 -2.75
N LEU A 41 -15.42 -0.25 -2.50
CA LEU A 41 -14.28 0.17 -1.70
C LEU A 41 -14.69 0.41 -0.24
N PHE A 42 -14.07 -0.32 0.68
CA PHE A 42 -14.13 -0.07 2.11
C PHE A 42 -12.97 0.84 2.52
N ALA A 43 -13.27 2.11 2.80
CA ALA A 43 -12.27 3.14 3.08
C ALA A 43 -12.85 4.22 4.02
N PRO A 44 -12.04 5.19 4.52
CA PRO A 44 -12.57 6.35 5.24
C PRO A 44 -13.60 7.13 4.42
N GLY A 45 -14.60 7.73 5.10
CA GLY A 45 -15.74 8.40 4.46
C GLY A 45 -15.40 9.71 3.74
N ASP A 46 -14.19 10.24 3.94
CA ASP A 46 -13.66 11.37 3.16
C ASP A 46 -12.95 10.95 1.86
N SER A 47 -13.04 9.66 1.48
CA SER A 47 -12.59 9.14 0.17
C SER A 47 -13.51 9.59 -0.97
N ARG A 48 -12.98 9.59 -2.21
CA ARG A 48 -13.69 10.01 -3.43
C ARG A 48 -13.35 9.05 -4.56
N VAL A 49 -14.25 8.12 -4.88
CA VAL A 49 -14.05 7.10 -5.91
C VAL A 49 -15.29 6.98 -6.79
N GLU A 50 -15.12 6.46 -8.00
CA GLU A 50 -16.22 6.26 -8.95
C GLU A 50 -17.04 4.99 -8.64
N CYS A 51 -16.46 4.00 -7.97
CA CYS A 51 -17.15 2.79 -7.54
C CYS A 51 -17.92 3.00 -6.23
N GLU A 52 -18.65 1.98 -5.79
CA GLU A 52 -19.36 2.03 -4.50
C GLU A 52 -18.37 2.25 -3.35
N LEU A 53 -18.62 3.24 -2.49
CA LEU A 53 -17.86 3.50 -1.26
C LEU A 53 -18.69 3.07 -0.05
N VAL A 54 -18.11 2.20 0.78
CA VAL A 54 -18.63 1.89 2.12
C VAL A 54 -17.71 2.51 3.16
N PRO A 55 -18.13 3.58 3.85
CA PRO A 55 -17.31 4.22 4.88
C PRO A 55 -17.04 3.28 6.05
N THR A 56 -15.75 3.04 6.33
CA THR A 56 -15.33 2.25 7.50
C THR A 56 -15.30 3.11 8.77
N ILE A 57 -14.91 4.36 8.62
CA ILE A 57 -14.94 5.44 9.60
C ILE A 57 -15.40 6.72 8.90
N ASP A 58 -15.86 7.71 9.63
CA ASP A 58 -16.36 8.99 9.07
C ASP A 58 -15.28 9.78 8.32
N ARG A 59 -14.06 9.82 8.86
CA ARG A 59 -12.93 10.58 8.33
C ARG A 59 -11.60 9.86 8.61
N SER A 60 -10.68 9.91 7.66
CA SER A 60 -9.34 9.33 7.75
C SER A 60 -8.55 9.86 8.94
N LEU A 61 -7.75 9.00 9.59
CA LEU A 61 -7.06 9.32 10.85
C LEU A 61 -6.07 10.45 10.69
N TRP A 62 -5.26 10.44 9.64
CA TRP A 62 -4.24 11.49 9.42
C TRP A 62 -4.80 12.81 8.88
N SER A 63 -6.09 12.86 8.56
CA SER A 63 -6.80 14.09 8.23
C SER A 63 -7.45 14.75 9.45
N ARG A 64 -7.33 14.15 10.64
CA ARG A 64 -7.85 14.67 11.90
C ARG A 64 -6.79 15.51 12.62
N PRO A 65 -7.16 16.60 13.28
CA PRO A 65 -6.23 17.37 14.12
C PRO A 65 -5.74 16.56 15.33
N ASP A 66 -6.59 15.67 15.86
CA ASP A 66 -6.43 14.80 17.01
C ASP A 66 -6.24 13.33 16.55
N SER A 67 -5.25 13.09 15.70
CA SER A 67 -4.96 11.72 15.26
C SER A 67 -4.67 10.82 16.47
N PRO A 68 -5.39 9.69 16.63
CA PRO A 68 -5.21 8.81 17.78
C PRO A 68 -3.82 8.19 17.79
N GLU A 69 -3.24 8.02 18.97
CA GLU A 69 -1.96 7.30 19.16
C GLU A 69 -2.08 5.83 18.81
N ASP A 70 -3.22 5.20 19.19
CA ASP A 70 -3.51 3.81 18.86
C ASP A 70 -4.52 3.69 17.70
N PRO A 71 -4.12 3.22 16.51
CA PRO A 71 -5.01 3.01 15.39
C PRO A 71 -5.78 1.68 15.44
N GLN A 72 -5.48 0.76 16.36
CA GLN A 72 -6.06 -0.59 16.40
C GLN A 72 -7.60 -0.61 16.43
N PRO A 73 -8.32 0.22 17.23
CA PRO A 73 -9.78 0.22 17.22
C PRO A 73 -10.37 0.53 15.84
N PHE A 74 -9.70 1.33 15.01
CA PHE A 74 -10.15 1.70 13.67
C PHE A 74 -9.90 0.59 12.64
N PHE A 75 -8.84 -0.21 12.81
CA PHE A 75 -8.68 -1.44 12.05
C PHE A 75 -9.76 -2.45 12.39
N GLU A 76 -10.15 -2.59 13.67
CA GLU A 76 -11.27 -3.45 14.08
C GLU A 76 -12.60 -3.00 13.48
N LEU A 77 -12.89 -1.68 13.49
CA LEU A 77 -14.08 -1.12 12.85
C LEU A 77 -14.10 -1.42 11.35
N THR A 78 -12.96 -1.27 10.66
CA THR A 78 -12.83 -1.59 9.24
C THR A 78 -13.17 -3.06 9.00
N ARG A 79 -12.54 -4.00 9.74
CA ARG A 79 -12.81 -5.44 9.63
C ARG A 79 -14.28 -5.79 9.93
N ALA A 80 -14.87 -5.16 10.95
CA ALA A 80 -16.27 -5.40 11.31
C ALA A 80 -17.24 -4.92 10.22
N ARG A 81 -16.95 -3.80 9.53
CA ARG A 81 -17.75 -3.33 8.39
C ARG A 81 -17.70 -4.30 7.22
N VAL A 82 -16.50 -4.75 6.84
CA VAL A 82 -16.31 -5.74 5.77
C VAL A 82 -16.99 -7.06 6.13
N TRP A 83 -16.89 -7.51 7.41
CA TRP A 83 -17.52 -8.74 7.88
C TRP A 83 -19.03 -8.75 7.69
N ARG A 84 -19.71 -7.65 7.97
CA ARG A 84 -21.18 -7.55 7.81
C ARG A 84 -21.62 -7.79 6.38
N GLU A 85 -20.83 -7.39 5.39
CA GLU A 85 -21.18 -7.40 3.99
C GLU A 85 -20.44 -8.48 3.17
N ARG A 86 -19.61 -9.30 3.81
CA ARG A 86 -18.70 -10.26 3.18
C ARG A 86 -19.37 -11.17 2.13
N GLU A 87 -20.62 -11.57 2.36
CA GLU A 87 -21.36 -12.49 1.47
C GLU A 87 -21.82 -11.83 0.15
N ARG A 88 -21.74 -10.50 0.06
CA ARG A 88 -22.00 -9.77 -1.20
C ARG A 88 -20.92 -10.00 -2.26
N PHE A 89 -19.73 -10.46 -1.87
CA PHE A 89 -18.54 -10.47 -2.71
C PHE A 89 -18.12 -11.87 -3.14
N ASP A 90 -17.54 -11.94 -4.33
CA ASP A 90 -16.90 -13.14 -4.85
C ASP A 90 -15.47 -13.26 -4.31
N VAL A 91 -14.82 -12.12 -4.06
CA VAL A 91 -13.47 -11.99 -3.46
C VAL A 91 -13.35 -10.69 -2.68
N ILE A 92 -12.57 -10.73 -1.60
CA ILE A 92 -12.18 -9.59 -0.78
C ILE A 92 -10.67 -9.40 -0.91
N HIS A 93 -10.24 -8.22 -1.35
CA HIS A 93 -8.83 -7.86 -1.44
C HIS A 93 -8.45 -6.90 -0.30
N SER A 94 -7.64 -7.37 0.62
CA SER A 94 -7.19 -6.63 1.78
C SER A 94 -5.87 -5.90 1.49
N HIS A 95 -5.83 -4.60 1.76
CA HIS A 95 -4.62 -3.78 1.78
C HIS A 95 -4.28 -3.32 3.22
N LEU A 96 -4.67 -4.15 4.21
CA LEU A 96 -4.49 -3.85 5.64
C LEU A 96 -3.17 -4.40 6.19
N GLU A 97 -2.24 -4.79 5.34
CA GLU A 97 -1.03 -5.49 5.77
C GLU A 97 -1.39 -6.72 6.64
N ALA A 98 -0.60 -7.05 7.65
CA ALA A 98 -0.88 -8.14 8.57
C ALA A 98 -2.16 -7.94 9.43
N HIS A 99 -2.68 -6.72 9.55
CA HIS A 99 -3.93 -6.46 10.29
C HIS A 99 -5.15 -7.16 9.69
N GLY A 100 -5.08 -7.57 8.41
CA GLY A 100 -6.15 -8.32 7.75
C GLY A 100 -6.13 -9.83 7.98
N PHE A 101 -5.06 -10.42 8.51
CA PHE A 101 -4.83 -11.88 8.49
C PHE A 101 -5.85 -12.67 9.30
N GLN A 102 -6.13 -12.27 10.55
CA GLN A 102 -7.12 -12.95 11.37
C GLN A 102 -8.53 -12.90 10.76
N PHE A 103 -8.91 -11.77 10.20
CA PHE A 103 -10.15 -11.65 9.43
C PHE A 103 -10.16 -12.62 8.24
N ALA A 104 -9.07 -12.67 7.46
CA ALA A 104 -8.96 -13.52 6.27
C ALA A 104 -9.10 -15.01 6.62
N ARG A 105 -8.47 -15.48 7.70
CA ARG A 105 -8.55 -16.88 8.21
C ARG A 105 -9.99 -17.33 8.44
N HIS A 106 -10.83 -16.48 9.00
CA HIS A 106 -12.18 -16.85 9.40
C HIS A 106 -13.25 -16.47 8.37
N CYS A 107 -12.91 -15.68 7.35
CA CYS A 107 -13.86 -15.20 6.35
C CYS A 107 -14.26 -16.33 5.39
N PRO A 108 -15.58 -16.63 5.23
CA PRO A 108 -16.04 -17.63 4.29
C PRO A 108 -15.91 -17.20 2.81
N THR A 109 -15.91 -15.89 2.55
CA THR A 109 -15.59 -15.34 1.23
C THR A 109 -14.07 -15.36 1.03
N PRO A 110 -13.56 -15.78 -0.14
CA PRO A 110 -12.14 -15.79 -0.42
C PRO A 110 -11.48 -14.43 -0.19
N VAL A 111 -10.39 -14.40 0.59
CA VAL A 111 -9.62 -13.18 0.86
C VAL A 111 -8.22 -13.34 0.30
N VAL A 112 -7.73 -12.30 -0.36
CA VAL A 112 -6.33 -12.14 -0.75
C VAL A 112 -5.78 -10.85 -0.13
N SER A 113 -4.52 -10.87 0.32
CA SER A 113 -3.89 -9.69 0.95
C SER A 113 -2.67 -9.26 0.15
N THR A 114 -2.60 -7.97 -0.22
CA THR A 114 -1.38 -7.36 -0.76
C THR A 114 -0.60 -6.69 0.35
N LEU A 115 0.68 -7.02 0.46
CA LEU A 115 1.61 -6.39 1.39
C LEU A 115 2.37 -5.28 0.65
N HIS A 116 2.18 -4.02 1.09
CA HIS A 116 2.79 -2.83 0.45
C HIS A 116 4.05 -2.36 1.15
N GLY A 117 4.16 -2.70 2.43
CA GLY A 117 5.18 -2.17 3.32
C GLY A 117 6.44 -3.03 3.43
N ARG A 118 7.20 -2.70 4.47
CA ARG A 118 8.38 -3.44 4.89
C ARG A 118 7.99 -4.81 5.44
N LEU A 119 8.80 -5.80 5.11
CA LEU A 119 8.66 -7.15 5.66
C LEU A 119 9.77 -7.53 6.66
N ASP A 120 10.71 -6.61 6.93
CA ASP A 120 11.79 -6.78 7.89
C ASP A 120 11.41 -6.31 9.32
N LEU A 121 10.11 -6.23 9.62
CA LEU A 121 9.60 -5.74 10.90
C LEU A 121 9.62 -6.85 11.98
N PRO A 122 9.95 -6.53 13.24
CA PRO A 122 9.84 -7.47 14.35
C PRO A 122 8.43 -8.04 14.50
N GLY A 123 8.31 -9.34 14.80
CA GLY A 123 7.05 -10.05 14.97
C GLY A 123 6.34 -10.44 13.66
N LEU A 124 6.80 -9.94 12.52
CA LEU A 124 6.19 -10.30 11.23
C LEU A 124 6.53 -11.74 10.80
N PRO A 125 7.74 -12.31 11.08
CA PRO A 125 8.03 -13.71 10.80
C PRO A 125 7.04 -14.65 11.47
N GLU A 126 6.76 -14.42 12.75
CA GLU A 126 5.84 -15.23 13.56
C GLU A 126 4.39 -15.09 13.04
N LEU A 127 3.98 -13.87 12.67
CA LEU A 127 2.66 -13.65 12.09
C LEU A 127 2.48 -14.36 10.74
N ILE A 128 3.46 -14.28 9.85
CA ILE A 128 3.39 -14.96 8.55
C ILE A 128 3.43 -16.48 8.69
N ALA A 129 4.18 -16.99 9.64
CA ALA A 129 4.22 -18.43 9.94
C ALA A 129 2.88 -18.90 10.53
N GLU A 130 2.29 -18.16 11.47
CA GLU A 130 0.98 -18.47 12.08
C GLU A 130 -0.15 -18.44 11.03
N PHE A 131 -0.11 -17.52 10.06
CA PHE A 131 -1.13 -17.33 9.04
C PHE A 131 -0.68 -17.83 7.66
N SER A 132 0.06 -18.95 7.64
CA SER A 132 0.70 -19.50 6.43
C SER A 132 -0.29 -19.90 5.31
N GLU A 133 -1.57 -20.08 5.62
CA GLU A 133 -2.62 -20.39 4.65
C GLU A 133 -3.14 -19.18 3.87
N ILE A 134 -2.89 -17.93 4.35
CA ILE A 134 -3.46 -16.73 3.75
C ILE A 134 -2.82 -16.44 2.38
N PRO A 135 -3.62 -16.31 1.30
CA PRO A 135 -3.08 -15.93 0.00
C PRO A 135 -2.51 -14.51 0.03
N LEU A 136 -1.20 -14.38 -0.26
CA LEU A 136 -0.48 -13.12 -0.26
C LEU A 136 -0.07 -12.73 -1.67
N VAL A 137 -0.12 -11.43 -1.95
CA VAL A 137 0.47 -10.80 -3.14
C VAL A 137 1.62 -9.91 -2.70
N SER A 138 2.78 -10.13 -3.28
CA SER A 138 3.93 -9.23 -3.14
C SER A 138 3.91 -8.15 -4.22
N VAL A 139 4.51 -7.01 -3.93
CA VAL A 139 4.63 -5.90 -4.90
C VAL A 139 5.95 -5.95 -5.67
N SER A 140 6.85 -6.86 -5.29
CA SER A 140 8.09 -7.16 -6.00
C SER A 140 8.55 -8.59 -5.67
N ASP A 141 9.42 -9.17 -6.49
CA ASP A 141 10.04 -10.46 -6.19
C ASP A 141 11.07 -10.33 -5.06
N ASN A 142 11.71 -9.17 -4.92
CA ASN A 142 12.59 -8.88 -3.79
C ASN A 142 11.84 -8.98 -2.46
N GLN A 143 10.62 -8.46 -2.39
CA GLN A 143 9.81 -8.51 -1.17
C GLN A 143 9.57 -9.95 -0.70
N ARG A 144 9.38 -10.92 -1.61
CA ARG A 144 9.16 -12.33 -1.28
C ARG A 144 10.36 -13.01 -0.62
N ARG A 145 11.57 -12.49 -0.82
CA ARG A 145 12.80 -13.08 -0.26
C ARG A 145 12.84 -13.06 1.27
N TRP A 146 12.07 -12.16 1.90
CA TRP A 146 11.96 -12.10 3.35
C TRP A 146 11.27 -13.35 3.94
N TYR A 147 10.23 -13.85 3.25
CA TYR A 147 9.45 -15.02 3.66
C TYR A 147 9.15 -15.94 2.47
N PRO A 148 10.15 -16.68 1.97
CA PRO A 148 9.96 -17.53 0.79
C PRO A 148 8.89 -18.61 0.97
N GLN A 149 8.65 -19.01 2.22
CA GLN A 149 7.67 -20.05 2.60
C GLN A 149 6.23 -19.54 2.74
N ALA A 150 6.00 -18.21 2.68
CA ALA A 150 4.64 -17.67 2.77
C ALA A 150 3.82 -18.07 1.53
N ASN A 151 2.49 -18.04 1.67
CA ASN A 151 1.58 -18.41 0.58
C ASN A 151 1.48 -17.31 -0.49
N TRP A 152 2.58 -17.04 -1.17
CA TRP A 152 2.64 -16.09 -2.27
C TRP A 152 1.91 -16.61 -3.50
N VAL A 153 0.72 -16.09 -3.78
CA VAL A 153 -0.06 -16.49 -4.97
C VAL A 153 0.37 -15.75 -6.23
N ALA A 154 0.96 -14.55 -6.08
CA ALA A 154 1.53 -13.77 -7.20
C ALA A 154 2.51 -12.71 -6.70
N THR A 155 3.36 -12.20 -7.62
CA THR A 155 3.96 -10.86 -7.56
C THR A 155 3.18 -9.97 -8.53
N VAL A 156 2.67 -8.83 -8.03
CA VAL A 156 1.99 -7.83 -8.86
C VAL A 156 2.67 -6.50 -8.66
N HIS A 157 3.44 -6.07 -9.64
CA HIS A 157 4.02 -4.74 -9.66
C HIS A 157 2.92 -3.67 -9.64
N HIS A 158 3.16 -2.58 -8.93
CA HIS A 158 2.22 -1.47 -8.93
C HIS A 158 2.14 -0.83 -10.31
N GLY A 159 0.93 -0.40 -10.67
CA GLY A 159 0.64 0.39 -11.85
C GLY A 159 -0.04 1.70 -11.48
N LEU A 160 0.22 2.73 -12.27
CA LEU A 160 -0.38 4.06 -12.12
C LEU A 160 -0.95 4.53 -13.47
N ALA A 161 -1.74 5.61 -13.45
CA ALA A 161 -2.24 6.28 -14.66
C ALA A 161 -1.11 7.14 -15.28
N LEU A 162 -0.09 6.47 -15.80
CA LEU A 162 1.16 7.08 -16.26
C LEU A 162 1.03 7.78 -17.62
N GLU A 163 0.01 7.42 -18.39
CA GLU A 163 -0.21 7.93 -19.76
C GLU A 163 -0.42 9.44 -19.78
N SER A 164 -1.10 9.98 -18.78
CA SER A 164 -1.42 11.40 -18.65
C SER A 164 -0.30 12.24 -18.07
N MET A 165 0.80 11.63 -17.60
CA MET A 165 1.92 12.36 -17.00
C MET A 165 2.66 13.21 -18.03
N THR A 166 3.01 14.43 -17.63
CA THR A 166 3.92 15.30 -18.39
C THR A 166 5.25 14.58 -18.61
N HIS A 167 5.76 14.62 -19.84
CA HIS A 167 7.03 14.02 -20.18
C HIS A 167 7.88 14.96 -21.05
N SER A 168 9.17 14.66 -21.16
CA SER A 168 10.10 15.40 -22.02
C SER A 168 11.13 14.47 -22.62
N ASP A 169 11.34 14.61 -23.93
CA ASP A 169 12.38 13.87 -24.66
C ASP A 169 13.76 14.55 -24.55
N ARG A 170 13.82 15.73 -23.93
CA ARG A 170 15.07 16.49 -23.74
C ARG A 170 15.56 16.37 -22.31
N PRO A 171 16.86 16.10 -22.10
CA PRO A 171 17.45 16.09 -20.76
C PRO A 171 17.36 17.47 -20.13
N GLY A 172 17.02 17.51 -18.84
CA GLY A 172 16.99 18.74 -18.06
C GLY A 172 18.35 19.13 -17.49
N GLY A 173 18.37 20.19 -16.71
CA GLY A 173 19.58 20.77 -16.15
C GLY A 173 19.76 20.56 -14.63
N TYR A 174 18.94 19.72 -13.98
CA TYR A 174 18.98 19.51 -12.53
C TYR A 174 18.73 18.04 -12.16
N LEU A 175 19.08 17.67 -10.95
CA LEU A 175 18.76 16.40 -10.34
C LEU A 175 17.48 16.52 -9.52
N ALA A 176 16.59 15.54 -9.55
CA ALA A 176 15.36 15.52 -8.77
C ALA A 176 15.40 14.47 -7.64
N LEU A 177 14.83 14.81 -6.49
CA LEU A 177 14.56 13.87 -5.42
C LEU A 177 13.13 14.09 -4.93
N VAL A 178 12.33 13.02 -4.89
CA VAL A 178 10.93 13.05 -4.47
C VAL A 178 10.68 12.00 -3.39
N GLY A 179 9.99 12.40 -2.32
CA GLY A 179 9.64 11.41 -1.28
C GLY A 179 9.34 12.00 0.10
N ARG A 180 9.69 11.25 1.14
CA ARG A 180 9.76 11.75 2.52
C ARG A 180 11.15 12.29 2.80
N LEU A 181 11.23 13.29 3.66
CA LEU A 181 12.51 13.79 4.14
C LEU A 181 13.03 12.89 5.25
N SER A 182 13.49 11.70 4.90
CA SER A 182 13.93 10.69 5.85
C SER A 182 15.28 10.08 5.42
N PRO A 183 16.09 9.60 6.38
CA PRO A 183 17.45 9.11 6.08
C PRO A 183 17.46 8.01 5.02
N GLU A 184 16.48 7.12 5.07
CA GLU A 184 16.37 6.00 4.14
C GLU A 184 16.14 6.43 2.67
N LYS A 185 15.77 7.69 2.41
CA LYS A 185 15.58 8.22 1.05
C LYS A 185 16.86 8.77 0.42
N GLY A 186 17.98 8.81 1.16
CA GLY A 186 19.28 9.17 0.62
C GLY A 186 19.44 10.66 0.33
N ILE A 187 18.86 11.52 1.18
CA ILE A 187 18.96 12.98 1.04
C ILE A 187 20.41 13.46 1.15
N ALA A 188 21.17 12.91 2.10
CA ALA A 188 22.58 13.29 2.30
C ALA A 188 23.43 12.89 1.08
N GLU A 189 23.23 11.69 0.57
CA GLU A 189 23.90 11.18 -0.63
C GLU A 189 23.53 12.01 -1.88
N ALA A 190 22.28 12.42 -2.00
CA ALA A 190 21.85 13.27 -3.11
C ALA A 190 22.48 14.67 -3.06
N VAL A 191 22.55 15.29 -1.88
CA VAL A 191 23.24 16.59 -1.68
C VAL A 191 24.73 16.45 -1.95
N GLN A 192 25.37 15.38 -1.47
CA GLN A 192 26.78 15.10 -1.74
C GLN A 192 27.05 14.96 -3.24
N LEU A 193 26.21 14.18 -3.94
CA LEU A 193 26.31 14.01 -5.40
C LEU A 193 26.17 15.35 -6.13
N ALA A 194 25.14 16.13 -5.79
CA ALA A 194 24.88 17.42 -6.41
C ALA A 194 26.07 18.38 -6.31
N ARG A 195 26.70 18.46 -5.11
CA ARG A 195 27.95 19.25 -4.91
C ARG A 195 29.08 18.71 -5.76
N GLN A 196 29.28 17.41 -5.82
CA GLN A 196 30.40 16.77 -6.52
C GLN A 196 30.30 17.00 -8.05
N VAL A 197 29.10 16.94 -8.61
CA VAL A 197 28.89 17.07 -10.07
C VAL A 197 28.53 18.49 -10.54
N GLY A 198 28.34 19.42 -9.58
CA GLY A 198 28.01 20.83 -9.89
C GLY A 198 26.65 21.03 -10.54
N LEU A 199 25.67 20.16 -10.25
CA LEU A 199 24.30 20.26 -10.77
C LEU A 199 23.34 20.65 -9.64
N PRO A 200 22.35 21.53 -9.89
CA PRO A 200 21.31 21.83 -8.92
C PRO A 200 20.53 20.58 -8.55
N LEU A 201 20.18 20.44 -7.25
CA LEU A 201 19.29 19.41 -6.74
C LEU A 201 17.93 20.03 -6.37
N ARG A 202 16.84 19.55 -6.97
CA ARG A 202 15.47 19.94 -6.59
C ARG A 202 14.85 18.84 -5.75
N VAL A 203 14.42 19.20 -4.53
CA VAL A 203 13.88 18.27 -3.53
C VAL A 203 12.41 18.56 -3.26
N ALA A 204 11.53 17.67 -3.69
CA ALA A 204 10.11 17.67 -3.34
C ALA A 204 9.86 16.62 -2.24
N ALA A 205 9.74 17.09 -1.00
CA ALA A 205 9.63 16.19 0.13
C ALA A 205 8.73 16.77 1.23
N LYS A 206 7.93 15.91 1.86
CA LYS A 206 7.17 16.30 3.04
C LYS A 206 8.05 16.27 4.29
N GLN A 207 7.72 17.17 5.22
CA GLN A 207 8.43 17.37 6.47
C GLN A 207 7.39 17.49 7.60
N ARG A 208 7.06 16.38 8.26
CA ARG A 208 6.01 16.33 9.31
C ARG A 208 6.55 15.88 10.66
N SER A 209 7.41 14.87 10.69
CA SER A 209 7.95 14.33 11.94
C SER A 209 9.12 15.17 12.48
N PRO A 210 9.41 15.10 13.80
CA PRO A 210 10.59 15.74 14.38
C PRO A 210 11.91 15.27 13.75
N GLU A 211 11.98 14.00 13.32
CA GLU A 211 13.14 13.43 12.65
C GLU A 211 13.32 14.03 11.25
N GLU A 212 12.25 14.14 10.47
CA GLU A 212 12.25 14.80 9.15
C GLU A 212 12.68 16.28 9.28
N GLN A 213 12.19 16.99 10.30
CA GLN A 213 12.58 18.38 10.59
C GLN A 213 14.04 18.50 10.97
N ARG A 214 14.58 17.54 11.74
CA ARG A 214 16.02 17.52 12.08
C ARG A 214 16.85 17.32 10.82
N LEU A 215 16.52 16.34 9.98
CA LEU A 215 17.23 16.08 8.74
C LEU A 215 17.21 17.29 7.79
N TYR A 216 16.09 18.01 7.74
CA TYR A 216 16.01 19.27 7.00
C TYR A 216 17.07 20.27 7.48
N ARG A 217 17.08 20.57 8.79
CA ARG A 217 17.99 21.57 9.37
C ARG A 217 19.47 21.17 9.26
N GLU A 218 19.77 19.88 9.41
CA GLU A 218 21.16 19.39 9.44
C GLU A 218 21.75 19.17 8.05
N VAL A 219 20.93 18.78 7.06
CA VAL A 219 21.42 18.35 5.74
C VAL A 219 20.92 19.25 4.60
N LEU A 220 19.62 19.46 4.50
CA LEU A 220 19.05 20.11 3.32
C LEU A 220 19.15 21.65 3.41
N GLU A 221 18.86 22.25 4.53
CA GLU A 221 18.90 23.71 4.72
C GLU A 221 20.28 24.32 4.45
N PRO A 222 21.39 23.73 4.90
CA PRO A 222 22.74 24.19 4.51
C PRO A 222 22.96 24.15 2.99
N ALA A 223 22.54 23.05 2.33
CA ALA A 223 22.69 22.91 0.90
C ALA A 223 21.82 23.94 0.10
N VAL A 224 20.65 24.31 0.66
CA VAL A 224 19.82 25.38 0.08
C VAL A 224 20.50 26.75 0.22
N ARG A 225 21.09 27.06 1.38
CA ARG A 225 21.84 28.31 1.60
C ARG A 225 23.07 28.43 0.71
N GLU A 226 23.70 27.31 0.39
CA GLU A 226 24.85 27.22 -0.53
C GLU A 226 24.44 27.32 -2.00
N GLY A 227 23.13 27.28 -2.31
CA GLY A 227 22.64 27.26 -3.70
C GLY A 227 22.82 25.91 -4.41
N VAL A 228 23.17 24.85 -3.69
CA VAL A 228 23.29 23.48 -4.23
C VAL A 228 21.94 22.83 -4.37
N ALA A 229 20.99 23.10 -3.46
CA ALA A 229 19.67 22.52 -3.46
C ALA A 229 18.54 23.57 -3.47
N GLU A 230 17.41 23.22 -4.05
CA GLU A 230 16.12 23.92 -3.96
C GLU A 230 15.12 23.01 -3.27
N TYR A 231 14.53 23.46 -2.14
CA TYR A 231 13.49 22.72 -1.44
C TYR A 231 12.11 23.23 -1.84
N LEU A 232 11.31 22.35 -2.45
CA LEU A 232 9.98 22.67 -3.00
C LEU A 232 8.84 22.38 -2.02
N GLY A 233 9.15 21.73 -0.87
CA GLY A 233 8.11 21.26 0.04
C GLY A 233 7.32 20.08 -0.52
N GLU A 234 6.07 19.92 -0.04
CA GLU A 234 5.14 18.91 -0.55
C GLU A 234 4.37 19.49 -1.74
N ILE A 235 4.60 18.97 -2.94
CA ILE A 235 4.03 19.45 -4.20
C ILE A 235 2.92 18.52 -4.72
N GLY A 236 2.00 19.07 -5.49
CA GLY A 236 0.89 18.34 -6.12
C GLY A 236 1.30 17.60 -7.40
N PRO A 237 0.35 16.81 -7.98
CA PRO A 237 0.64 16.03 -9.19
C PRO A 237 1.18 16.86 -10.36
N PRO A 238 0.61 18.03 -10.76
CA PRO A 238 1.12 18.79 -11.90
C PRO A 238 2.56 19.27 -11.72
N GLU A 239 2.89 19.79 -10.53
CA GLU A 239 4.23 20.28 -10.21
C GLU A 239 5.23 19.12 -10.12
N ARG A 240 4.80 17.98 -9.57
CA ARG A 240 5.61 16.76 -9.47
C ARG A 240 5.93 16.21 -10.86
N ASP A 241 4.95 16.13 -11.74
CA ASP A 241 5.12 15.64 -13.11
C ASP A 241 6.07 16.56 -13.90
N ALA A 242 5.94 17.88 -13.74
CA ALA A 242 6.86 18.86 -14.32
C ALA A 242 8.28 18.72 -13.73
N LEU A 243 8.39 18.45 -12.42
CA LEU A 243 9.69 18.21 -11.76
C LEU A 243 10.40 17.00 -12.37
N TYR A 244 9.70 15.89 -12.57
CA TYR A 244 10.30 14.72 -13.23
C TYR A 244 10.67 15.05 -14.69
N ALA A 245 9.74 15.55 -15.48
CA ALA A 245 9.96 15.82 -16.91
C ALA A 245 11.15 16.76 -17.18
N GLY A 246 11.35 17.77 -16.32
CA GLY A 246 12.44 18.73 -16.42
C GLY A 246 13.76 18.28 -15.78
N ALA A 247 13.83 17.13 -15.13
CA ALA A 247 15.07 16.66 -14.50
C ALA A 247 16.02 16.00 -15.51
N LEU A 248 17.32 16.05 -15.24
CA LEU A 248 18.32 15.24 -15.91
C LEU A 248 18.19 13.78 -15.48
N ALA A 249 18.07 13.55 -14.19
CA ALA A 249 17.83 12.24 -13.57
C ALA A 249 17.09 12.41 -12.25
N THR A 250 16.32 11.40 -11.86
CA THR A 250 15.78 11.28 -10.50
C THR A 250 16.69 10.41 -9.65
N LEU A 251 16.94 10.84 -8.42
CA LEU A 251 17.84 10.16 -7.49
C LEU A 251 17.06 9.33 -6.47
N MET A 252 17.47 8.07 -6.30
CA MET A 252 16.99 7.15 -5.27
C MET A 252 18.20 6.46 -4.62
N LEU A 253 19.02 7.24 -3.89
CA LEU A 253 20.33 6.81 -3.36
C LEU A 253 20.27 6.23 -1.95
N GLY A 254 19.11 6.17 -1.33
CA GLY A 254 18.94 5.55 -0.02
C GLY A 254 19.31 4.07 0.00
N ALA A 255 19.94 3.62 1.08
CA ALA A 255 20.39 2.23 1.24
C ALA A 255 19.25 1.26 1.64
N TRP A 256 18.08 1.78 1.89
CA TRP A 256 16.93 1.01 2.33
C TRP A 256 16.29 0.21 1.17
N PRO A 257 15.89 -1.05 1.42
CA PRO A 257 15.27 -1.87 0.37
C PRO A 257 13.82 -1.42 0.11
N GLU A 258 13.65 -0.56 -0.90
CA GLU A 258 12.30 -0.16 -1.34
C GLU A 258 11.44 -1.39 -1.64
N PRO A 259 10.20 -1.49 -1.07
CA PRO A 259 9.31 -2.59 -1.40
C PRO A 259 8.92 -2.63 -2.88
N PHE A 260 8.75 -1.43 -3.50
CA PHE A 260 8.51 -1.28 -4.94
C PHE A 260 9.25 -0.06 -5.51
N GLY A 261 8.82 1.17 -5.21
CA GLY A 261 9.45 2.39 -5.73
C GLY A 261 8.59 3.12 -6.77
N LEU A 262 7.42 3.63 -6.35
CA LEU A 262 6.53 4.42 -7.23
C LEU A 262 7.23 5.63 -7.85
N VAL A 263 8.16 6.27 -7.12
CA VAL A 263 8.99 7.38 -7.61
C VAL A 263 9.76 6.98 -8.87
N ALA A 264 10.28 5.75 -8.92
CA ALA A 264 11.01 5.28 -10.10
C ALA A 264 10.08 5.20 -11.32
N ILE A 265 8.92 4.54 -11.20
CA ILE A 265 8.01 4.39 -12.34
C ILE A 265 7.42 5.74 -12.81
N GLU A 266 7.19 6.68 -11.90
CA GLU A 266 6.77 8.05 -12.25
C GLU A 266 7.86 8.80 -13.03
N SER A 267 9.11 8.72 -12.56
CA SER A 267 10.26 9.31 -13.25
C SER A 267 10.42 8.74 -14.66
N LEU A 268 10.39 7.40 -14.77
CA LEU A 268 10.52 6.71 -16.05
C LEU A 268 9.37 7.06 -16.99
N ALA A 269 8.14 7.20 -16.49
CA ALA A 269 7.00 7.63 -17.28
C ALA A 269 7.10 9.06 -17.78
N ALA A 270 7.79 9.94 -17.05
CA ALA A 270 8.14 11.28 -17.51
C ALA A 270 9.29 11.30 -18.53
N GLY A 271 9.84 10.14 -18.91
CA GLY A 271 11.00 9.99 -19.77
C GLY A 271 12.32 10.23 -19.05
N THR A 272 12.32 10.38 -17.74
CA THR A 272 13.50 10.75 -16.96
C THR A 272 14.15 9.50 -16.36
N PRO A 273 15.45 9.25 -16.68
CA PRO A 273 16.18 8.13 -16.13
C PRO A 273 16.36 8.23 -14.62
N VAL A 274 16.51 7.08 -13.96
CA VAL A 274 16.70 7.00 -12.51
C VAL A 274 18.12 6.55 -12.20
N ILE A 275 18.80 7.25 -11.28
CA ILE A 275 20.04 6.78 -10.66
C ILE A 275 19.65 6.28 -9.25
N ALA A 276 19.78 4.99 -9.04
CA ALA A 276 19.24 4.35 -7.85
C ALA A 276 20.25 3.42 -7.19
N ARG A 277 20.19 3.34 -5.85
CA ARG A 277 20.88 2.31 -5.10
C ARG A 277 20.42 0.93 -5.55
N LYS A 278 21.35 -0.02 -5.69
CA LYS A 278 21.05 -1.42 -6.03
C LYS A 278 20.46 -2.15 -4.82
N ALA A 279 19.24 -1.76 -4.41
CA ALA A 279 18.57 -2.27 -3.22
C ALA A 279 17.07 -2.47 -3.44
N GLY A 280 16.46 -3.39 -2.69
CA GLY A 280 15.02 -3.66 -2.74
C GLY A 280 14.54 -4.05 -4.12
N ALA A 281 13.40 -3.50 -4.53
CA ALA A 281 12.78 -3.75 -5.82
C ALA A 281 13.38 -2.92 -6.98
N LEU A 282 14.28 -1.95 -6.71
CA LEU A 282 14.80 -1.07 -7.75
C LEU A 282 15.49 -1.81 -8.91
N PRO A 283 16.22 -2.94 -8.68
CA PRO A 283 16.75 -3.78 -9.77
C PRO A 283 15.68 -4.49 -10.62
N GLU A 284 14.44 -4.60 -10.15
CA GLU A 284 13.34 -5.16 -10.94
C GLU A 284 12.68 -4.09 -11.83
N ILE A 285 12.77 -2.80 -11.44
CA ILE A 285 12.16 -1.67 -12.13
C ILE A 285 13.10 -1.08 -13.15
N ILE A 286 14.37 -0.87 -12.78
CA ILE A 286 15.38 -0.18 -13.55
C ILE A 286 16.28 -1.19 -14.24
N GLU A 287 16.33 -1.15 -15.56
CA GLU A 287 17.31 -1.87 -16.36
C GLU A 287 18.56 -1.00 -16.51
N HIS A 288 19.68 -1.45 -15.92
CA HIS A 288 20.93 -0.71 -15.89
C HIS A 288 21.45 -0.38 -17.30
N GLY A 289 21.66 0.90 -17.57
CA GLY A 289 22.11 1.41 -18.87
C GLY A 289 21.01 1.59 -19.92
N VAL A 290 19.74 1.29 -19.58
CA VAL A 290 18.59 1.44 -20.48
C VAL A 290 17.58 2.44 -19.92
N ASP A 291 17.09 2.22 -18.69
CA ASP A 291 16.11 3.08 -18.02
C ASP A 291 16.79 3.99 -16.97
N GLY A 292 18.06 3.73 -16.66
CA GLY A 292 18.80 4.43 -15.63
C GLY A 292 20.05 3.67 -15.23
N PHE A 293 20.57 3.96 -14.03
CA PHE A 293 21.77 3.32 -13.51
C PHE A 293 21.54 2.83 -12.08
N LEU A 294 21.85 1.56 -11.85
CA LEU A 294 21.92 0.95 -10.53
C LEU A 294 23.35 1.11 -10.01
N VAL A 295 23.51 1.69 -8.82
CA VAL A 295 24.79 2.07 -8.24
C VAL A 295 24.93 1.58 -6.80
N ASP A 296 26.17 1.35 -6.37
CA ASP A 296 26.46 0.91 -5.01
C ASP A 296 26.81 2.09 -4.07
N ASP A 297 27.24 3.23 -4.61
CA ASP A 297 27.57 4.43 -3.83
C ASP A 297 27.45 5.74 -4.64
N VAL A 298 27.82 6.87 -4.01
CA VAL A 298 27.80 8.21 -4.61
C VAL A 298 28.88 8.37 -5.68
N ILE A 299 29.99 7.63 -5.61
CA ILE A 299 31.06 7.70 -6.61
C ILE A 299 30.56 7.10 -7.93
N GLU A 300 29.95 5.91 -7.88
CA GLU A 300 29.32 5.31 -9.06
C GLU A 300 28.17 6.17 -9.59
N ALA A 301 27.39 6.80 -8.69
CA ALA A 301 26.35 7.73 -9.09
C ALA A 301 26.91 8.93 -9.88
N SER A 302 28.07 9.46 -9.47
CA SER A 302 28.72 10.56 -10.17
C SER A 302 29.18 10.17 -11.58
N LEU A 303 29.68 8.95 -11.75
CA LEU A 303 30.06 8.41 -13.06
C LEU A 303 28.85 8.14 -13.98
N ALA A 304 27.69 7.94 -13.41
CA ALA A 304 26.46 7.75 -14.15
C ALA A 304 25.88 9.06 -14.74
N ILE A 305 26.23 10.23 -14.19
CA ILE A 305 25.66 11.52 -14.58
C ILE A 305 25.86 11.85 -16.08
N ASP A 306 27.06 11.62 -16.62
CA ASP A 306 27.30 11.87 -18.04
C ASP A 306 26.60 10.84 -18.92
N ARG A 307 26.50 9.60 -18.43
CA ARG A 307 25.88 8.50 -19.16
C ARG A 307 24.36 8.65 -19.28
N VAL A 308 23.67 9.20 -18.27
CA VAL A 308 22.20 9.42 -18.34
C VAL A 308 21.81 10.39 -19.43
N ARG A 309 22.71 11.31 -19.84
CA ARG A 309 22.47 12.29 -20.94
C ARG A 309 22.25 11.62 -22.29
N SER A 310 22.84 10.45 -22.50
CA SER A 310 22.75 9.69 -23.75
C SER A 310 21.61 8.71 -23.81
N LEU A 311 20.84 8.52 -22.73
CA LEU A 311 19.69 7.61 -22.71
C LEU A 311 18.52 8.18 -23.51
N ASP A 312 17.85 7.32 -24.25
CA ASP A 312 16.66 7.63 -25.03
C ASP A 312 15.43 7.76 -24.13
N ARG A 313 15.02 9.00 -23.86
CA ARG A 313 13.92 9.31 -22.95
C ARG A 313 12.55 8.86 -23.47
N GLY A 314 12.33 8.89 -24.78
CA GLY A 314 11.12 8.34 -25.42
C GLY A 314 11.01 6.84 -25.17
N ARG A 315 12.10 6.11 -25.41
CA ARG A 315 12.16 4.69 -25.13
C ARG A 315 11.99 4.34 -23.63
N ILE A 316 12.56 5.14 -22.73
CA ILE A 316 12.36 4.99 -21.27
C ILE A 316 10.87 5.07 -20.95
N ARG A 317 10.17 6.10 -21.46
CA ARG A 317 8.73 6.26 -21.26
C ARG A 317 7.94 5.07 -21.83
N GLU A 318 8.17 4.68 -23.06
CA GLU A 318 7.48 3.55 -23.70
C GLU A 318 7.58 2.28 -22.84
N ARG A 319 8.78 2.00 -22.35
CA ARG A 319 9.02 0.84 -21.47
C ARG A 319 8.31 0.95 -20.14
N ALA A 320 8.28 2.14 -19.53
CA ALA A 320 7.56 2.38 -18.28
C ALA A 320 6.06 2.15 -18.45
N LEU A 321 5.46 2.69 -19.50
CA LEU A 321 4.04 2.52 -19.82
C LEU A 321 3.69 1.03 -20.07
N ALA A 322 4.52 0.34 -20.84
CA ALA A 322 4.31 -1.09 -21.15
C ALA A 322 4.39 -2.02 -19.93
N ARG A 323 5.07 -1.61 -18.85
CA ARG A 323 5.32 -2.44 -17.66
C ARG A 323 4.51 -2.02 -16.44
N PHE A 324 4.24 -0.73 -16.29
CA PHE A 324 3.73 -0.14 -15.04
C PHE A 324 2.48 0.71 -15.24
N SER A 325 1.79 0.58 -16.39
CA SER A 325 0.48 1.21 -16.57
C SER A 325 -0.55 0.62 -15.61
N ALA A 326 -1.62 1.38 -15.37
CA ALA A 326 -2.77 0.93 -14.60
C ALA A 326 -3.31 -0.41 -15.12
N ASP A 327 -3.40 -0.55 -16.45
CA ASP A 327 -3.94 -1.76 -17.09
C ASP A 327 -3.09 -3.01 -16.82
N CYS A 328 -1.75 -2.90 -16.84
CA CYS A 328 -0.86 -4.01 -16.50
C CYS A 328 -1.13 -4.55 -15.07
N MET A 329 -1.31 -3.65 -14.12
CA MET A 329 -1.63 -4.01 -12.74
C MET A 329 -3.02 -4.64 -12.62
N VAL A 330 -4.02 -4.04 -13.26
CA VAL A 330 -5.41 -4.55 -13.22
C VAL A 330 -5.50 -5.93 -13.84
N ASP A 331 -4.86 -6.18 -15.00
CA ASP A 331 -4.76 -7.50 -15.64
C ASP A 331 -4.16 -8.54 -14.69
N ALA A 332 -3.11 -8.17 -13.97
CA ALA A 332 -2.48 -9.07 -13.03
C ALA A 332 -3.40 -9.41 -11.85
N TYR A 333 -4.10 -8.42 -11.27
CA TYR A 333 -5.04 -8.67 -10.17
C TYR A 333 -6.28 -9.45 -10.61
N GLU A 334 -6.81 -9.24 -11.82
CA GLU A 334 -7.90 -10.08 -12.34
C GLU A 334 -7.50 -11.56 -12.39
N ARG A 335 -6.27 -11.88 -12.82
CA ARG A 335 -5.74 -13.26 -12.78
C ARG A 335 -5.65 -13.80 -11.36
N VAL A 336 -5.17 -12.97 -10.41
CA VAL A 336 -5.10 -13.33 -8.99
C VAL A 336 -6.49 -13.64 -8.44
N TYR A 337 -7.49 -12.79 -8.70
CA TYR A 337 -8.84 -12.98 -8.18
C TYR A 337 -9.48 -14.26 -8.73
N ARG A 338 -9.36 -14.53 -10.04
CA ARG A 338 -9.87 -15.78 -10.64
C ARG A 338 -9.26 -16.99 -9.95
N ARG A 339 -7.94 -17.02 -9.81
CA ARG A 339 -7.20 -18.11 -9.14
C ARG A 339 -7.66 -18.31 -7.70
N VAL A 340 -7.71 -17.23 -6.89
CA VAL A 340 -8.10 -17.32 -5.46
C VAL A 340 -9.53 -17.82 -5.29
N VAL A 341 -10.44 -17.40 -6.17
CA VAL A 341 -11.85 -17.87 -6.17
C VAL A 341 -11.93 -19.34 -6.57
N GLU A 342 -11.20 -19.77 -7.61
CA GLU A 342 -11.14 -21.16 -8.07
C GLU A 342 -10.57 -22.08 -6.99
N ASP A 343 -9.44 -21.70 -6.37
CA ASP A 343 -8.79 -22.45 -5.29
C ASP A 343 -9.73 -22.59 -4.06
N ALA A 344 -10.50 -21.55 -3.75
CA ALA A 344 -11.46 -21.57 -2.65
C ALA A 344 -12.67 -22.49 -2.96
N ARG A 345 -13.13 -22.53 -4.20
CA ARG A 345 -14.21 -23.45 -4.65
C ARG A 345 -13.73 -24.89 -4.59
N ALA A 346 -12.55 -25.19 -5.14
CA ALA A 346 -11.97 -26.52 -5.12
C ALA A 346 -11.80 -27.07 -3.69
N ARG A 347 -11.39 -26.23 -2.74
CA ARG A 347 -11.30 -26.61 -1.32
C ARG A 347 -12.66 -26.92 -0.70
N ARG A 348 -13.71 -26.15 -1.04
CA ARG A 348 -15.09 -26.41 -0.57
C ARG A 348 -15.66 -27.69 -1.12
N ASP A 349 -15.44 -27.96 -2.41
CA ASP A 349 -15.96 -29.16 -3.09
C ASP A 349 -15.20 -30.41 -2.64
N GLY A 350 -13.93 -30.29 -2.25
CA GLY A 350 -13.11 -31.37 -1.71
C GLY A 350 -13.37 -31.69 -0.22
N ASP A 351 -14.07 -30.83 0.52
CA ASP A 351 -14.42 -31.06 1.92
C ASP A 351 -15.86 -31.58 2.05
N PRO A 352 -16.05 -32.88 2.40
CA PRO A 352 -17.39 -33.49 2.46
C PRO A 352 -18.33 -32.85 3.50
N TRP A 353 -17.79 -32.15 4.50
CA TRP A 353 -18.58 -31.46 5.52
C TRP A 353 -19.06 -30.10 5.03
N LEU A 354 -18.20 -29.34 4.36
CA LEU A 354 -18.56 -28.03 3.76
C LEU A 354 -19.54 -28.21 2.58
N ALA A 355 -19.35 -29.24 1.77
CA ALA A 355 -20.27 -29.59 0.66
C ALA A 355 -21.69 -29.89 1.17
N ARG A 356 -21.84 -30.63 2.27
CA ARG A 356 -23.15 -30.90 2.89
C ARG A 356 -23.83 -29.65 3.44
N ARG A 357 -23.09 -28.71 3.98
CA ARG A 357 -23.63 -27.46 4.54
C ARG A 357 -24.11 -26.48 3.45
N ALA A 358 -23.46 -26.46 2.30
CA ALA A 358 -23.89 -25.68 1.14
C ALA A 358 -25.20 -26.20 0.52
N GLN A 359 -25.39 -27.52 0.50
CA GLN A 359 -26.63 -28.16 0.03
C GLN A 359 -27.82 -27.94 0.98
N SER A 360 -27.57 -27.81 2.30
CA SER A 360 -28.63 -27.56 3.29
C SER A 360 -29.13 -26.10 3.33
N SER A 361 -28.35 -25.14 2.87
CA SER A 361 -28.74 -23.72 2.77
C SER A 361 -29.56 -23.36 1.51
N GLY A 362 -29.71 -24.30 0.59
CA GLY A 362 -30.41 -24.14 -0.69
C GLY A 362 -31.87 -24.64 -0.73
N ARG A 363 -32.56 -24.73 0.41
CA ARG A 363 -34.01 -25.12 0.38
C ARG A 363 -34.88 -23.94 -0.04
N PRO A 364 -35.72 -24.12 -1.10
CA PRO A 364 -36.75 -23.14 -1.45
C PRO A 364 -37.81 -23.10 -0.35
N THR A 365 -38.17 -21.89 0.07
CA THR A 365 -39.34 -21.66 0.93
C THR A 365 -40.60 -22.03 0.18
N SER A 366 -41.15 -23.24 0.44
CA SER A 366 -42.50 -23.57 0.06
C SER A 366 -43.49 -22.85 1.00
N THR A 367 -44.24 -21.95 0.46
CA THR A 367 -45.46 -21.39 1.04
C THR A 367 -46.46 -22.52 1.34
N GLY A 368 -46.61 -22.82 2.62
CA GLY A 368 -47.68 -23.72 3.12
C GLY A 368 -48.29 -23.07 4.34
N SER A 369 -49.50 -22.50 4.14
CA SER A 369 -50.39 -22.05 5.20
C SER A 369 -50.90 -23.26 6.00
N GLY A 370 -50.53 -23.34 7.25
CA GLY A 370 -51.04 -24.32 8.19
C GLY A 370 -51.08 -23.72 9.59
N SER A 371 -52.27 -23.36 10.03
CA SER A 371 -52.64 -22.94 11.37
C SER A 371 -52.42 -24.08 12.37
N VAL A 372 -51.61 -23.90 13.39
CA VAL A 372 -51.59 -24.76 14.60
C VAL A 372 -51.48 -23.90 15.86
N SER A 373 -52.46 -24.15 16.74
CA SER A 373 -52.74 -23.54 18.04
C SER A 373 -51.56 -23.69 19.03
N ALA A 374 -51.38 -22.68 19.84
CA ALA A 374 -50.48 -22.69 20.99
C ALA A 374 -51.01 -23.46 22.18
N PRO A 375 -50.16 -24.10 23.00
CA PRO A 375 -50.48 -24.38 24.39
C PRO A 375 -49.58 -23.57 25.35
N GLY A 376 -50.24 -23.19 26.42
CA GLY A 376 -49.98 -22.35 27.55
C GLY A 376 -48.61 -22.33 28.21
N SER A 377 -48.33 -21.16 28.69
CA SER A 377 -47.30 -20.76 29.58
C SER A 377 -47.50 -21.27 30.98
N VAL A 378 -46.40 -21.80 31.59
CA VAL A 378 -46.28 -21.92 33.05
C VAL A 378 -45.01 -21.19 33.45
N VAL A 379 -45.17 -20.13 34.20
CA VAL A 379 -44.10 -19.37 34.86
C VAL A 379 -43.99 -19.83 36.30
N ALA A 380 -42.80 -20.17 36.75
CA ALA A 380 -42.49 -20.31 38.17
C ALA A 380 -41.33 -19.38 38.53
N PRO A 381 -41.39 -18.67 39.69
CA PRO A 381 -40.38 -17.72 40.11
C PRO A 381 -39.24 -18.40 40.89
N VAL A 382 -38.00 -18.01 40.59
CA VAL A 382 -36.85 -18.34 41.44
C VAL A 382 -36.36 -17.07 42.12
N THR A 383 -36.57 -17.02 43.43
CA THR A 383 -35.89 -16.11 44.37
C THR A 383 -34.56 -16.70 44.78
N GLY A 384 -33.50 -15.95 44.76
CA GLY A 384 -32.19 -16.37 45.26
C GLY A 384 -31.18 -15.23 45.27
N SER A 385 -31.07 -14.55 46.40
CA SER A 385 -30.03 -13.58 46.77
C SER A 385 -28.65 -14.25 46.90
N GLY A 386 -27.64 -13.73 46.19
CA GLY A 386 -26.26 -14.21 46.32
C GLY A 386 -25.28 -13.07 45.95
N SER A 387 -24.66 -12.51 46.97
CA SER A 387 -23.62 -11.50 46.93
C SER A 387 -22.33 -12.02 46.28
N SER A 388 -21.85 -11.32 45.25
CA SER A 388 -20.52 -11.54 44.67
C SER A 388 -19.47 -10.64 45.32
N PRO A 389 -18.26 -11.12 45.58
CA PRO A 389 -17.16 -10.30 46.09
C PRO A 389 -16.46 -9.52 44.97
N ARG A 390 -16.03 -8.31 45.28
CA ARG A 390 -15.19 -7.45 44.43
C ARG A 390 -13.77 -8.01 44.31
N PRO A 391 -13.12 -7.90 43.16
CA PRO A 391 -11.69 -8.16 43.02
C PRO A 391 -10.85 -6.98 43.56
N PRO A 392 -9.60 -7.24 44.01
CA PRO A 392 -8.75 -6.25 44.66
C PRO A 392 -8.14 -5.28 43.63
N SER A 393 -8.00 -4.03 44.06
CA SER A 393 -7.28 -2.95 43.38
C SER A 393 -5.78 -3.24 43.35
N ILE A 394 -5.17 -3.18 42.16
CA ILE A 394 -3.72 -3.14 42.02
C ILE A 394 -3.27 -1.68 41.95
N SER A 395 -2.59 -1.28 43.02
CA SER A 395 -1.90 0.03 43.11
C SER A 395 -0.48 -0.10 42.59
N GLY A 396 -0.08 0.85 41.73
CA GLY A 396 1.24 1.46 41.70
C GLY A 396 2.42 0.64 41.22
N VAL A 397 2.84 0.83 39.98
CA VAL A 397 4.26 0.71 39.62
C VAL A 397 4.70 2.07 39.07
N GLN A 398 5.48 2.78 39.87
CA GLN A 398 6.25 3.95 39.46
C GLN A 398 7.39 3.50 38.57
N CYS A 399 7.51 4.12 37.39
CA CYS A 399 8.69 3.97 36.53
C CYS A 399 9.65 5.11 36.85
N GLU A 400 10.77 4.77 37.50
CA GLU A 400 11.89 5.69 37.74
C GLU A 400 12.62 5.96 36.43
N SER A 401 12.76 7.24 36.14
CA SER A 401 13.69 7.79 35.14
C SER A 401 15.13 7.69 35.66
N SER A 402 16.03 7.12 34.89
CA SER A 402 17.47 7.25 35.11
C SER A 402 18.21 7.39 33.77
N ARG A 403 18.71 8.62 33.59
CA ARG A 403 19.89 9.12 32.85
C ARG A 403 20.20 8.61 31.46
#